data_d49b1f5f69db30bb0e591f922326c08a
#
_entry.id   d49b1f5f69db30bb0e591f922326c08a
#
_cell.length_a   1.000
_cell.length_b   1.000
_cell.length_c   1.000
_cell.angle_alpha   90.00
_cell.angle_beta   90.00
_cell.angle_gamma   90.00
#
_symmetry.space_group_name_H-M   'P 1'
#
loop_
_entity.id
_entity.type
_entity.pdbx_description
1 polymer ?
#
loop_
_entity_poly.entity_id
_entity_poly.type
_entity_poly.pdbx_seq_one_letter_code
_entity_poly.pdbx_strand_id
1 'polypeptide(L)'
;MLFRSAQSVNDDISNQIEFFFHKNLKVDMTSELKNEIRKAENILYLGDNCGEIVFDKLFIETMNHKNITFAVRGKPVINDATLEDANQVGIDKICRVISNGFDAPSTLIDFCSDEFLEEYNNADLIISKGQGNFEGLMESCHPNQFFLLIAKCYPIANLLGVDKNDMVVSKLVL
;
A
#
# COMPACT_ATOMS: atom_id res chain seq x y z
N MET A 1 -15.90 10.14 -13.44
CA MET A 1 -15.77 8.84 -12.77
C MET A 1 -16.52 8.92 -11.47
N LEU A 2 -17.61 8.19 -11.32
CA LEU A 2 -18.58 8.39 -10.24
C LEU A 2 -18.04 7.81 -8.92
N PHE A 3 -17.98 8.64 -7.90
CA PHE A 3 -17.86 8.25 -6.51
C PHE A 3 -18.95 7.24 -6.14
N ARG A 4 -18.61 5.97 -6.09
CA ARG A 4 -19.42 4.93 -5.45
C ARG A 4 -18.79 4.52 -4.12
N SER A 5 -18.54 5.49 -3.27
CA SER A 5 -18.21 5.24 -1.87
C SER A 5 -19.42 5.43 -0.93
N ALA A 6 -20.59 5.69 -1.48
CA ALA A 6 -21.84 5.78 -0.73
C ALA A 6 -22.80 4.67 -1.18
N GLN A 7 -22.36 3.40 -1.15
CA GLN A 7 -23.28 2.27 -1.23
C GLN A 7 -23.65 1.83 0.18
N SER A 8 -24.93 2.06 0.47
CA SER A 8 -25.73 1.49 1.55
C SER A 8 -25.10 1.49 2.95
N VAL A 9 -25.44 2.49 3.71
CA VAL A 9 -25.23 2.63 5.16
C VAL A 9 -25.93 1.51 5.98
N ASN A 10 -26.44 0.45 5.36
CA ASN A 10 -27.22 -0.62 6.00
C ASN A 10 -26.52 -1.98 6.00
N ASP A 11 -25.34 -2.11 5.41
CA ASP A 11 -24.58 -3.35 5.58
C ASP A 11 -23.86 -3.28 6.91
N ASP A 12 -24.18 -4.20 7.80
CA ASP A 12 -23.54 -4.35 9.10
C ASP A 12 -22.02 -4.43 8.90
N ILE A 13 -21.29 -3.43 9.39
CA ILE A 13 -19.82 -3.32 9.28
C ILE A 13 -19.16 -4.63 9.79
N SER A 14 -19.73 -5.25 10.81
CA SER A 14 -19.25 -6.52 11.35
C SER A 14 -19.29 -7.64 10.29
N ASN A 15 -20.33 -7.73 9.49
CA ASN A 15 -20.45 -8.72 8.41
C ASN A 15 -19.47 -8.47 7.28
N GLN A 16 -19.19 -7.19 6.98
CA GLN A 16 -18.18 -6.84 5.97
C GLN A 16 -16.77 -7.20 6.45
N ILE A 17 -16.44 -6.88 7.70
CA ILE A 17 -15.16 -7.25 8.31
C ILE A 17 -15.00 -8.78 8.29
N GLU A 18 -16.00 -9.53 8.74
CA GLU A 18 -15.97 -10.99 8.74
C GLU A 18 -15.81 -11.56 7.33
N PHE A 19 -16.51 -11.01 6.35
CA PHE A 19 -16.35 -11.39 4.94
C PHE A 19 -14.90 -11.21 4.45
N PHE A 20 -14.25 -10.09 4.78
CA PHE A 20 -12.86 -9.86 4.40
C PHE A 20 -11.89 -10.80 5.11
N PHE A 21 -12.10 -11.11 6.37
CA PHE A 21 -11.26 -12.07 7.11
C PHE A 21 -11.33 -13.50 6.55
N HIS A 22 -12.45 -13.88 5.96
CA HIS A 22 -12.63 -15.22 5.36
C HIS A 22 -12.34 -15.25 3.85
N LYS A 23 -12.13 -14.11 3.22
CA LYS A 23 -11.80 -14.05 1.79
C LYS A 23 -10.34 -14.44 1.57
N ASN A 24 -10.13 -15.51 0.81
CA ASN A 24 -8.78 -15.93 0.43
C ASN A 24 -8.15 -14.94 -0.55
N LEU A 25 -6.84 -14.76 -0.42
CA LEU A 25 -6.05 -14.09 -1.44
C LEU A 25 -6.08 -14.90 -2.73
N LYS A 26 -6.35 -14.26 -3.85
CA LYS A 26 -6.38 -14.93 -5.16
C LYS A 26 -4.97 -15.17 -5.69
N VAL A 27 -4.08 -14.20 -5.47
CA VAL A 27 -2.64 -14.36 -5.59
C VAL A 27 -2.07 -14.16 -4.20
N ASP A 28 -1.39 -15.16 -3.69
CA ASP A 28 -0.89 -15.19 -2.30
C ASP A 28 0.61 -15.45 -2.25
N MET A 29 1.39 -14.37 -2.20
CA MET A 29 2.83 -14.40 -1.94
C MET A 29 3.17 -13.94 -0.51
N THR A 30 2.28 -14.16 0.46
CA THR A 30 2.50 -13.73 1.86
C THR A 30 3.68 -14.45 2.51
N SER A 31 3.94 -15.70 2.14
CA SER A 31 5.09 -16.46 2.65
C SER A 31 6.40 -15.88 2.15
N GLU A 32 6.47 -15.50 0.89
CA GLU A 32 7.62 -14.85 0.27
C GLU A 32 7.83 -13.46 0.89
N LEU A 33 6.75 -12.66 1.01
CA LEU A 33 6.82 -11.36 1.66
C LEU A 33 7.37 -11.46 3.08
N LYS A 34 6.88 -12.41 3.90
CA LYS A 34 7.39 -12.65 5.25
C LYS A 34 8.88 -12.99 5.28
N ASN A 35 9.36 -13.75 4.28
CA ASN A 35 10.76 -14.09 4.16
C ASN A 35 11.61 -12.87 3.77
N GLU A 36 11.11 -12.03 2.85
CA GLU A 36 11.82 -10.81 2.44
C GLU A 36 11.84 -9.77 3.57
N ILE A 37 10.77 -9.62 4.35
CA ILE A 37 10.76 -8.75 5.55
C ILE A 37 11.87 -9.14 6.54
N ARG A 38 12.13 -10.44 6.72
CA ARG A 38 13.18 -10.92 7.65
C ARG A 38 14.61 -10.69 7.15
N LYS A 39 14.80 -10.57 5.83
CA LYS A 39 16.12 -10.41 5.19
C LYS A 39 16.46 -8.93 4.95
N ALA A 40 15.47 -8.10 4.73
CA ALA A 40 15.66 -6.69 4.44
C ALA A 40 16.37 -5.98 5.59
N GLU A 41 17.25 -5.05 5.28
CA GLU A 41 17.83 -4.09 6.22
C GLU A 41 17.00 -2.81 6.25
N ASN A 42 16.47 -2.40 5.10
CA ASN A 42 15.68 -1.17 4.91
C ASN A 42 14.37 -1.51 4.18
N ILE A 43 13.25 -1.17 4.77
CA ILE A 43 11.91 -1.38 4.20
C ILE A 43 11.28 -0.03 3.92
N LEU A 44 10.86 0.19 2.67
CA LEU A 44 9.99 1.29 2.31
C LEU A 44 8.54 0.81 2.22
N TYR A 45 7.66 1.41 3.01
CA TYR A 45 6.23 1.08 3.04
C TYR A 45 5.43 2.22 2.43
N LEU A 46 4.78 1.99 1.29
CA LEU A 46 3.96 2.97 0.59
C LEU A 46 2.51 2.83 1.04
N GLY A 47 2.02 3.81 1.81
CA GLY A 47 0.63 3.89 2.25
C GLY A 47 -0.32 4.23 1.10
N ASP A 48 -1.61 3.99 1.31
CA ASP A 48 -2.69 4.34 0.37
C ASP A 48 -3.75 5.18 1.12
N ASN A 49 -4.85 4.60 1.59
CA ASN A 49 -5.96 5.35 2.18
C ASN A 49 -5.75 5.75 3.65
N CYS A 50 -6.19 6.96 4.02
CA CYS A 50 -6.12 7.44 5.41
C CYS A 50 -6.95 6.60 6.40
N GLY A 51 -8.02 5.95 5.95
CA GLY A 51 -8.85 5.07 6.79
C GLY A 51 -8.19 3.73 7.10
N GLU A 52 -7.28 3.24 6.25
CA GLU A 52 -6.62 1.94 6.46
C GLU A 52 -5.28 2.03 7.19
N ILE A 53 -4.68 3.21 7.32
CA ILE A 53 -3.34 3.35 7.94
C ILE A 53 -3.31 2.93 9.41
N VAL A 54 -4.45 2.82 10.08
CA VAL A 54 -4.55 2.22 11.42
C VAL A 54 -4.17 0.74 11.38
N PHE A 55 -4.60 0.02 10.34
CA PHE A 55 -4.22 -1.38 10.11
C PHE A 55 -2.78 -1.49 9.62
N ASP A 56 -2.32 -0.54 8.79
CA ASP A 56 -0.91 -0.47 8.39
C ASP A 56 0.00 -0.29 9.60
N LYS A 57 -0.39 0.54 10.57
CA LYS A 57 0.33 0.67 11.84
C LYS A 57 0.44 -0.66 12.57
N LEU A 58 -0.66 -1.41 12.74
CA LEU A 58 -0.65 -2.73 13.37
C LEU A 58 0.24 -3.73 12.60
N PHE A 59 0.25 -3.65 11.27
CA PHE A 59 1.10 -4.48 10.46
C PHE A 59 2.58 -4.14 10.64
N ILE A 60 2.94 -2.85 10.65
CA ILE A 60 4.29 -2.35 10.92
C ILE A 60 4.77 -2.81 12.32
N GLU A 61 3.94 -2.64 13.34
CA GLU A 61 4.23 -3.13 14.70
C GLU A 61 4.44 -4.66 14.72
N THR A 62 3.62 -5.41 13.96
CA THR A 62 3.71 -6.88 13.87
C THR A 62 4.98 -7.34 13.14
N MET A 63 5.43 -6.59 12.12
CA MET A 63 6.71 -6.87 11.44
C MET A 63 7.89 -6.79 12.40
N ASN A 64 7.80 -5.95 13.44
CA ASN A 64 8.86 -5.75 14.44
C ASN A 64 10.24 -5.48 13.81
N HIS A 65 10.26 -4.71 12.73
CA HIS A 65 11.44 -4.38 11.96
C HIS A 65 11.98 -3.00 12.35
N LYS A 66 13.30 -2.85 12.44
CA LYS A 66 13.93 -1.64 13.01
C LYS A 66 13.96 -0.46 12.03
N ASN A 67 14.10 -0.75 10.74
CA ASN A 67 14.30 0.26 9.70
C ASN A 67 13.14 0.20 8.71
N ILE A 68 12.04 0.85 9.07
CA ILE A 68 10.88 1.05 8.18
C ILE A 68 10.72 2.54 7.95
N THR A 69 10.60 2.93 6.69
CA THR A 69 10.14 4.26 6.29
C THR A 69 8.75 4.13 5.71
N PHE A 70 7.77 4.82 6.30
CA PHE A 70 6.39 4.88 5.82
C PHE A 70 6.21 6.12 4.95
N ALA A 71 5.83 5.94 3.69
CA ALA A 71 5.63 7.04 2.75
C ALA A 71 4.15 7.30 2.51
N VAL A 72 3.77 8.57 2.55
CA VAL A 72 2.42 9.10 2.31
C VAL A 72 2.40 10.09 1.16
N ARG A 73 1.23 10.58 0.76
CA ARG A 73 1.09 11.57 -0.32
C ARG A 73 1.64 12.94 0.06
N GLY A 74 2.07 13.69 -0.99
CA GLY A 74 2.59 15.04 -0.83
C GLY A 74 1.58 16.06 -0.34
N LYS A 75 0.31 15.88 -0.70
CA LYS A 75 -0.83 16.73 -0.32
C LYS A 75 -2.10 15.89 -0.17
N PRO A 76 -3.14 16.45 0.45
CA PRO A 76 -4.45 15.80 0.47
C PRO A 76 -4.97 15.54 -0.95
N VAL A 77 -5.22 14.28 -1.25
CA VAL A 77 -5.70 13.79 -2.54
C VAL A 77 -6.74 12.71 -2.30
N ILE A 78 -7.98 12.95 -2.72
CA ILE A 78 -9.12 12.05 -2.49
C ILE A 78 -9.21 11.69 -0.99
N ASN A 79 -8.86 10.45 -0.65
CA ASN A 79 -8.80 9.91 0.72
C ASN A 79 -7.46 9.21 1.00
N ASP A 80 -6.42 9.55 0.25
CA ASP A 80 -5.08 9.03 0.47
C ASP A 80 -4.48 9.63 1.74
N ALA A 81 -3.62 8.86 2.42
CA ALA A 81 -2.98 9.26 3.66
C ALA A 81 -1.95 10.38 3.44
N THR A 82 -1.92 11.33 4.37
CA THR A 82 -0.97 12.42 4.45
C THR A 82 -0.08 12.32 5.70
N LEU A 83 0.92 13.20 5.81
CA LEU A 83 1.75 13.31 7.02
C LEU A 83 0.89 13.59 8.27
N GLU A 84 -0.16 14.39 8.14
CA GLU A 84 -1.07 14.72 9.24
C GLU A 84 -1.82 13.47 9.71
N ASP A 85 -2.36 12.66 8.78
CA ASP A 85 -3.04 11.42 9.11
C ASP A 85 -2.10 10.41 9.79
N ALA A 86 -0.88 10.25 9.28
CA ALA A 86 0.13 9.35 9.86
C ALA A 86 0.51 9.78 11.30
N ASN A 87 0.65 11.07 11.54
CA ASN A 87 0.91 11.62 12.87
C ASN A 87 -0.30 11.42 13.80
N GLN A 88 -1.52 11.65 13.31
CA GLN A 88 -2.73 11.50 14.10
C GLN A 88 -2.92 10.07 14.61
N VAL A 89 -2.61 9.05 13.79
CA VAL A 89 -2.68 7.64 14.21
C VAL A 89 -1.40 7.18 14.93
N GLY A 90 -0.35 7.98 14.95
CA GLY A 90 0.90 7.72 15.65
C GLY A 90 1.81 6.71 14.95
N ILE A 91 1.85 6.68 13.62
CA ILE A 91 2.83 5.92 12.84
C ILE A 91 4.24 6.52 13.03
N ASP A 92 4.33 7.83 13.16
CA ASP A 92 5.56 8.59 13.44
C ASP A 92 6.27 8.18 14.73
N LYS A 93 5.56 7.51 15.65
CA LYS A 93 6.10 7.00 16.92
C LYS A 93 6.74 5.63 16.81
N ILE A 94 6.49 4.92 15.70
CA ILE A 94 6.96 3.54 15.51
C ILE A 94 7.91 3.38 14.32
N CYS A 95 7.87 4.29 13.35
CA CYS A 95 8.79 4.31 12.22
C CYS A 95 8.96 5.73 11.66
N ARG A 96 9.95 5.92 10.79
CA ARG A 96 10.12 7.17 10.05
C ARG A 96 8.96 7.36 9.08
N VAL A 97 8.41 8.58 9.00
CA VAL A 97 7.35 8.94 8.05
C VAL A 97 7.86 10.02 7.11
N ILE A 98 7.68 9.84 5.81
CA ILE A 98 8.03 10.81 4.78
C ILE A 98 6.86 11.07 3.84
N SER A 99 6.94 12.16 3.11
CA SER A 99 6.06 12.44 1.97
C SER A 99 6.72 11.97 0.68
N ASN A 100 5.93 11.37 -0.25
CA ASN A 100 6.42 11.11 -1.59
C ASN A 100 6.57 12.40 -2.45
N GLY A 101 6.07 13.54 -1.95
CA GLY A 101 6.15 14.83 -2.63
C GLY A 101 5.14 15.02 -3.77
N PHE A 102 4.47 13.97 -4.21
CA PHE A 102 3.52 13.99 -5.32
C PHE A 102 2.09 14.19 -4.83
N ASP A 103 1.33 15.04 -5.53
CA ASP A 103 -0.03 15.46 -5.15
C ASP A 103 -1.13 14.81 -6.00
N ALA A 104 -0.96 13.52 -6.33
CA ALA A 104 -1.95 12.73 -7.07
C ALA A 104 -2.13 11.33 -6.43
N PRO A 105 -3.26 10.64 -6.74
CA PRO A 105 -3.61 9.35 -6.11
C PRO A 105 -2.80 8.19 -6.71
N SER A 106 -1.49 8.26 -6.63
CA SER A 106 -0.54 7.28 -7.15
C SER A 106 0.87 7.59 -6.64
N THR A 107 1.85 6.79 -7.02
CA THR A 107 3.26 7.11 -6.91
C THR A 107 3.87 7.03 -8.30
N LEU A 108 4.20 8.21 -8.87
CA LEU A 108 4.91 8.30 -10.15
C LEU A 108 6.32 8.78 -9.86
N ILE A 109 7.31 7.94 -10.13
CA ILE A 109 8.72 8.17 -9.78
C ILE A 109 9.24 9.53 -10.25
N ASP A 110 8.93 9.93 -11.48
CA ASP A 110 9.40 11.18 -12.09
C ASP A 110 8.86 12.45 -11.41
N PHE A 111 7.84 12.33 -10.56
CA PHE A 111 7.19 13.45 -9.86
C PHE A 111 7.39 13.41 -8.35
N CYS A 112 8.10 12.40 -7.85
CA CYS A 112 8.37 12.27 -6.43
C CYS A 112 9.52 13.18 -5.98
N SER A 113 9.55 13.46 -4.67
CA SER A 113 10.63 14.25 -4.06
C SER A 113 11.96 13.50 -4.04
N ASP A 114 13.07 14.24 -4.00
CA ASP A 114 14.42 13.67 -3.90
C ASP A 114 14.56 12.79 -2.64
N GLU A 115 13.97 13.19 -1.51
CA GLU A 115 13.95 12.41 -0.28
C GLU A 115 13.25 11.04 -0.48
N PHE A 116 12.12 11.04 -1.17
CA PHE A 116 11.42 9.79 -1.48
C PHE A 116 12.23 8.91 -2.43
N LEU A 117 12.84 9.50 -3.47
CA LEU A 117 13.66 8.78 -4.44
C LEU A 117 14.89 8.14 -3.80
N GLU A 118 15.52 8.83 -2.84
CA GLU A 118 16.62 8.27 -2.06
C GLU A 118 16.17 7.03 -1.27
N GLU A 119 15.06 7.11 -0.54
CA GLU A 119 14.50 5.97 0.20
C GLU A 119 14.07 4.83 -0.74
N TYR A 120 13.46 5.17 -1.89
CA TYR A 120 13.01 4.17 -2.87
C TYR A 120 14.19 3.37 -3.45
N ASN A 121 15.28 4.06 -3.79
CA ASN A 121 16.46 3.44 -4.39
C ASN A 121 17.32 2.67 -3.37
N ASN A 122 17.28 3.05 -2.09
CA ASN A 122 18.05 2.41 -1.02
C ASN A 122 17.26 1.31 -0.28
N ALA A 123 16.00 1.12 -0.59
CA ALA A 123 15.19 0.06 0.03
C ALA A 123 15.63 -1.33 -0.45
N ASP A 124 15.74 -2.27 0.46
CA ASP A 124 15.92 -3.69 0.15
C ASP A 124 14.60 -4.39 -0.16
N LEU A 125 13.51 -3.83 0.38
CA LEU A 125 12.15 -4.30 0.19
C LEU A 125 11.19 -3.12 0.14
N ILE A 126 10.30 -3.12 -0.84
CA ILE A 126 9.19 -2.17 -0.93
C ILE A 126 7.87 -2.90 -0.74
N ILE A 127 7.05 -2.43 0.19
CA ILE A 127 5.68 -2.88 0.41
C ILE A 127 4.74 -1.76 -0.05
N SER A 128 4.00 -2.00 -1.12
CA SER A 128 3.19 -1.00 -1.80
C SER A 128 1.71 -1.32 -1.64
N LYS A 129 0.95 -0.42 -0.99
CA LYS A 129 -0.48 -0.57 -0.75
C LYS A 129 -1.31 0.07 -1.85
N GLY A 130 -2.40 -0.60 -2.18
CA GLY A 130 -3.46 -0.07 -3.03
C GLY A 130 -3.19 -0.12 -4.53
N GLN A 131 -4.28 -0.06 -5.30
CA GLN A 131 -4.23 -0.12 -6.77
C GLN A 131 -3.60 1.13 -7.38
N GLY A 132 -3.75 2.31 -6.77
CA GLY A 132 -3.15 3.55 -7.27
C GLY A 132 -1.62 3.46 -7.33
N ASN A 133 -0.99 2.97 -6.27
CA ASN A 133 0.46 2.75 -6.27
C ASN A 133 0.88 1.67 -7.28
N PHE A 134 0.09 0.61 -7.44
CA PHE A 134 0.34 -0.42 -8.45
C PHE A 134 0.35 0.18 -9.87
N GLU A 135 -0.66 0.98 -10.21
CA GLU A 135 -0.79 1.63 -11.52
C GLU A 135 0.39 2.59 -11.82
N GLY A 136 0.85 3.31 -10.80
CA GLY A 136 1.95 4.27 -10.97
C GLY A 136 3.33 3.63 -11.04
N LEU A 137 3.51 2.47 -10.43
CA LEU A 137 4.82 1.83 -10.26
C LEU A 137 5.04 0.59 -11.13
N MET A 138 4.01 0.09 -11.81
CA MET A 138 4.12 -1.16 -12.57
C MET A 138 5.13 -1.12 -13.71
N GLU A 139 5.42 0.06 -14.28
CA GLU A 139 6.41 0.24 -15.34
C GLU A 139 7.83 0.55 -14.80
N SER A 140 7.94 1.00 -13.54
CA SER A 140 9.18 1.38 -12.88
C SER A 140 9.39 0.64 -11.56
N CYS A 141 8.96 -0.61 -11.51
CA CYS A 141 8.92 -1.41 -10.32
C CYS A 141 10.33 -1.73 -9.79
N HIS A 142 10.52 -1.56 -8.49
CA HIS A 142 11.73 -1.99 -7.81
C HIS A 142 11.84 -3.54 -7.84
N PRO A 143 13.03 -4.14 -8.02
CA PRO A 143 13.20 -5.60 -8.13
C PRO A 143 12.61 -6.41 -6.97
N ASN A 144 12.57 -5.84 -5.76
CA ASN A 144 12.00 -6.49 -4.58
C ASN A 144 10.81 -5.70 -4.03
N GLN A 145 9.79 -5.50 -4.88
CA GLN A 145 8.57 -4.79 -4.53
C GLN A 145 7.37 -5.74 -4.50
N PHE A 146 6.63 -5.70 -3.39
CA PHE A 146 5.35 -6.39 -3.23
C PHE A 146 4.21 -5.39 -3.28
N PHE A 147 3.15 -5.79 -3.97
CA PHE A 147 1.90 -5.05 -4.04
C PHE A 147 0.82 -5.77 -3.25
N LEU A 148 0.16 -5.04 -2.36
CA LEU A 148 -0.96 -5.48 -1.55
C LEU A 148 -2.19 -4.68 -1.96
N LEU A 149 -3.06 -5.25 -2.76
CA LEU A 149 -4.19 -4.51 -3.34
C LEU A 149 -5.45 -5.35 -3.53
N ILE A 150 -6.54 -4.64 -3.75
CA ILE A 150 -7.79 -5.19 -4.32
C ILE A 150 -7.86 -4.73 -5.77
N ALA A 151 -8.10 -5.65 -6.72
CA ALA A 151 -8.26 -5.35 -8.13
C ALA A 151 -9.63 -4.68 -8.37
N LYS A 152 -9.71 -3.35 -8.28
CA LYS A 152 -10.98 -2.57 -8.30
C LYS A 152 -11.59 -2.43 -9.69
N CYS A 153 -10.84 -2.72 -10.76
CA CYS A 153 -11.31 -2.58 -12.15
C CYS A 153 -10.85 -3.75 -13.03
N TYR A 154 -11.56 -3.97 -14.13
CA TYR A 154 -11.24 -5.07 -15.04
C TYR A 154 -9.85 -4.99 -15.68
N PRO A 155 -9.31 -3.81 -16.09
CA PRO A 155 -7.95 -3.75 -16.66
C PRO A 155 -6.90 -4.31 -15.69
N ILE A 156 -6.94 -3.91 -14.42
CA ILE A 156 -5.99 -4.39 -13.42
C ILE A 156 -6.25 -5.85 -13.04
N ALA A 157 -7.51 -6.26 -12.92
CA ALA A 157 -7.86 -7.65 -12.67
C ALA A 157 -7.33 -8.57 -13.79
N ASN A 158 -7.52 -8.19 -15.05
CA ASN A 158 -7.01 -8.93 -16.20
C ASN A 158 -5.47 -8.99 -16.24
N LEU A 159 -4.80 -7.86 -15.91
CA LEU A 159 -3.34 -7.80 -15.85
C LEU A 159 -2.78 -8.75 -14.79
N LEU A 160 -3.45 -8.85 -13.65
CA LEU A 160 -3.05 -9.72 -12.54
C LEU A 160 -3.56 -11.17 -12.67
N GLY A 161 -4.38 -11.47 -13.69
CA GLY A 161 -4.98 -12.80 -13.89
C GLY A 161 -6.00 -13.19 -12.82
N VAL A 162 -6.74 -12.22 -12.28
CA VAL A 162 -7.71 -12.39 -11.20
C VAL A 162 -9.07 -11.80 -11.58
N ASP A 163 -10.09 -12.01 -10.73
CA ASP A 163 -11.38 -11.38 -10.90
C ASP A 163 -11.43 -9.98 -10.24
N LYS A 164 -12.34 -9.15 -10.74
CA LYS A 164 -12.59 -7.85 -10.12
C LYS A 164 -13.02 -8.02 -8.66
N ASN A 165 -12.46 -7.21 -7.79
CA ASN A 165 -12.56 -7.23 -6.32
C ASN A 165 -11.81 -8.36 -5.64
N ASP A 166 -10.97 -9.11 -6.33
CA ASP A 166 -10.07 -10.04 -5.68
C ASP A 166 -8.94 -9.32 -4.95
N MET A 167 -8.51 -9.93 -3.85
CA MET A 167 -7.38 -9.47 -3.05
C MET A 167 -6.11 -10.18 -3.50
N VAL A 168 -5.03 -9.40 -3.57
CA VAL A 168 -3.75 -9.85 -4.13
C VAL A 168 -2.60 -9.41 -3.22
N VAL A 169 -1.69 -10.32 -2.98
CA VAL A 169 -0.33 -10.07 -2.51
C VAL A 169 0.61 -10.65 -3.55
N SER A 170 1.28 -9.80 -4.33
CA SER A 170 2.13 -10.25 -5.43
C SER A 170 3.36 -9.37 -5.63
N LYS A 171 4.38 -9.92 -6.28
CA LYS A 171 5.39 -9.17 -7.03
C LYS A 171 4.93 -9.04 -8.48
N LEU A 172 5.34 -7.95 -9.16
CA LEU A 172 5.38 -7.98 -10.62
C LEU A 172 6.60 -8.82 -11.01
N VAL A 173 6.34 -9.91 -11.72
CA VAL A 173 7.39 -10.65 -12.44
C VAL A 173 7.34 -10.07 -13.85
N LEU A 174 8.25 -9.16 -14.16
CA LEU A 174 8.46 -8.64 -15.50
C LEU A 174 9.24 -9.67 -16.34
#